data_1ba68f4c95591a24270c893f13391fc2
#
_entry.id   1ba68f4c95591a24270c893f13391fc2
#
_cell.length_a   1.000
_cell.length_b   1.000
_cell.length_c   1.000
_cell.angle_alpha   90.00
_cell.angle_beta   90.00
_cell.angle_gamma   90.00
#
_symmetry.space_group_name_H-M   'P 1'
#
loop_
_entity.id
_entity.type
_entity.pdbx_description
1 polymer ?
#
loop_
_entity_poly.entity_id
_entity_poly.type
_entity_poly.pdbx_seq_one_letter_code
_entity_poly.pdbx_strand_id
1 'polypeptide(L)'
;MKRKILSLAAMVLTTITGNAQSQAFKSLTVEAYEQAIADTTVIRLDVRTSEEFVAGHIDRAINIDVLNPDFEQRATTTLPLSKTIAINCRSGKRSKRAAQILVRHGYRVIELDSGYLGWVAAGKKIMR
;
A
#
# COMPACT_ATOMS: atom_id res chain seq x y z
N MET A 1 -11.34 14.47 44.20
CA MET A 1 -12.07 13.53 44.10
C MET A 1 -12.61 13.19 42.79
N LYS A 2 -13.19 13.80 42.24
CA LYS A 2 -13.70 13.48 41.04
C LYS A 2 -12.77 13.46 39.95
N ARG A 3 -11.88 14.20 39.93
CA ARG A 3 -11.06 14.29 38.85
C ARG A 3 -10.26 13.12 38.58
N LYS A 4 -9.84 12.49 39.45
CA LYS A 4 -9.01 11.41 39.23
C LYS A 4 -9.61 10.50 38.27
N ILE A 5 -10.74 10.39 38.23
CA ILE A 5 -11.36 9.53 37.38
C ILE A 5 -11.01 9.72 35.97
N LEU A 6 -10.90 10.90 35.57
CA LEU A 6 -10.58 11.16 34.24
C LEU A 6 -9.31 10.54 33.85
N SER A 7 -8.43 10.51 34.66
CA SER A 7 -7.15 10.02 34.31
C SER A 7 -7.27 8.63 33.82
N LEU A 8 -8.19 7.93 34.29
CA LEU A 8 -8.33 6.60 33.87
C LEU A 8 -8.63 6.52 32.43
N ALA A 9 -9.47 7.29 32.00
CA ALA A 9 -9.88 7.29 30.67
C ALA A 9 -8.68 7.44 29.80
N ALA A 10 -7.83 8.26 30.21
CA ALA A 10 -6.66 8.52 29.44
C ALA A 10 -5.86 7.29 29.19
N MET A 11 -5.58 6.56 30.17
CA MET A 11 -4.74 5.45 29.94
C MET A 11 -5.40 4.45 29.10
N VAL A 12 -6.62 4.36 29.13
CA VAL A 12 -7.28 3.40 28.34
C VAL A 12 -7.01 3.62 26.88
N LEU A 13 -7.03 4.80 26.48
CA LEU A 13 -6.78 5.13 25.12
C LEU A 13 -5.45 4.71 24.64
N THR A 14 -4.47 4.91 25.40
CA THR A 14 -3.15 4.59 24.96
C THR A 14 -3.00 3.14 24.61
N THR A 15 -3.59 2.29 25.34
CA THR A 15 -3.39 0.90 25.05
C THR A 15 -4.02 0.52 23.73
N ILE A 16 -5.13 1.08 23.43
CA ILE A 16 -5.77 0.77 22.22
C ILE A 16 -5.03 1.21 21.01
N THR A 17 -4.46 2.35 21.06
CA THR A 17 -3.76 2.84 19.91
C THR A 17 -2.63 1.94 19.51
N GLY A 18 -2.00 1.31 20.41
CA GLY A 18 -0.89 0.45 20.08
C GLY A 18 -1.29 -0.67 19.15
N ASN A 19 -2.46 -1.21 19.32
CA ASN A 19 -2.89 -2.31 18.49
C ASN A 19 -3.31 -1.90 17.10
N ALA A 20 -3.88 -0.79 16.99
CA ALA A 20 -4.39 -0.35 15.71
C ALA A 20 -3.30 -0.16 14.67
N GLN A 21 -2.09 0.05 15.08
CA GLN A 21 -1.04 0.31 14.14
C GLN A 21 -0.60 -0.84 13.30
N SER A 22 -0.86 -2.05 13.72
CA SER A 22 -0.37 -3.20 12.98
C SER A 22 -1.09 -3.38 11.65
N GLN A 23 -2.17 -2.65 11.41
CA GLN A 23 -2.90 -2.81 10.17
C GLN A 23 -3.18 -1.51 9.51
N ALA A 24 -2.16 -0.81 9.17
CA ALA A 24 -2.30 0.54 8.69
C ALA A 24 -2.42 0.67 7.18
N PHE A 25 -2.83 -0.35 6.48
CA PHE A 25 -3.12 -0.22 5.07
C PHE A 25 -4.43 -0.94 4.75
N LYS A 26 -5.03 -0.61 3.59
CA LYS A 26 -6.26 -1.25 3.16
C LYS A 26 -6.04 -2.05 1.91
N SER A 27 -6.63 -3.25 1.86
CA SER A 27 -6.66 -4.07 0.66
C SER A 27 -7.97 -3.81 -0.06
N LEU A 28 -7.90 -3.44 -1.32
CA LEU A 28 -9.05 -3.01 -2.09
C LEU A 28 -9.38 -4.01 -3.19
N THR A 29 -10.66 -4.04 -3.57
CA THR A 29 -11.10 -4.76 -4.77
C THR A 29 -10.58 -4.05 -6.00
N VAL A 30 -10.66 -4.68 -7.16
CA VAL A 30 -10.26 -4.07 -8.42
C VAL A 30 -11.02 -2.75 -8.63
N GLU A 31 -12.33 -2.75 -8.40
CA GLU A 31 -13.13 -1.55 -8.63
C GLU A 31 -12.76 -0.42 -7.69
N ALA A 32 -12.56 -0.72 -6.43
CA ALA A 32 -12.17 0.30 -5.46
C ALA A 32 -10.77 0.83 -5.74
N TYR A 33 -9.87 -0.07 -6.15
CA TYR A 33 -8.50 0.32 -6.50
C TYR A 33 -8.50 1.23 -7.72
N GLU A 34 -9.29 0.88 -8.73
CA GLU A 34 -9.42 1.69 -9.94
C GLU A 34 -9.91 3.10 -9.60
N GLN A 35 -10.90 3.19 -8.73
CA GLN A 35 -11.41 4.50 -8.33
C GLN A 35 -10.35 5.30 -7.56
N ALA A 36 -9.61 4.64 -6.69
CA ALA A 36 -8.59 5.31 -5.90
C ALA A 36 -7.47 5.88 -6.78
N ILE A 37 -7.02 5.10 -7.79
CA ILE A 37 -5.93 5.56 -8.64
C ILE A 37 -6.38 6.55 -9.70
N ALA A 38 -7.68 6.78 -9.83
CA ALA A 38 -8.17 7.83 -10.72
C ALA A 38 -7.74 9.21 -10.18
N ASP A 39 -7.50 9.31 -8.89
CA ASP A 39 -6.92 10.51 -8.29
C ASP A 39 -5.45 10.55 -8.72
N THR A 40 -5.07 11.57 -9.49
CA THR A 40 -3.74 11.65 -10.08
C THR A 40 -2.65 11.95 -9.06
N THR A 41 -3.01 12.31 -7.83
CA THR A 41 -2.02 12.51 -6.78
C THR A 41 -1.58 11.20 -6.14
N VAL A 42 -2.32 10.11 -6.36
CA VAL A 42 -1.98 8.81 -5.83
C VAL A 42 -0.85 8.20 -6.67
N ILE A 43 0.20 7.74 -6.01
CA ILE A 43 1.34 7.12 -6.70
C ILE A 43 1.04 5.63 -6.87
N ARG A 44 1.18 5.12 -8.09
CA ARG A 44 0.97 3.71 -8.39
C ARG A 44 2.29 2.98 -8.35
N LEU A 45 2.40 1.97 -7.49
CA LEU A 45 3.64 1.22 -7.29
C LEU A 45 3.42 -0.26 -7.56
N ASP A 46 4.14 -0.78 -8.56
CA ASP A 46 4.12 -2.19 -8.91
C ASP A 46 5.37 -2.81 -8.28
N VAL A 47 5.17 -3.76 -7.38
CA VAL A 47 6.29 -4.35 -6.64
C VAL A 47 6.69 -5.73 -7.17
N ARG A 48 6.30 -6.04 -8.41
CA ARG A 48 6.70 -7.28 -9.07
C ARG A 48 8.11 -7.14 -9.61
N THR A 49 8.61 -8.21 -10.20
CA THR A 49 9.92 -8.17 -10.85
C THR A 49 9.85 -7.29 -12.09
N SER A 50 11.02 -6.82 -12.55
CA SER A 50 11.05 -5.99 -13.75
C SER A 50 10.57 -6.75 -14.97
N GLU A 51 10.81 -8.05 -15.04
CA GLU A 51 10.35 -8.86 -16.15
C GLU A 51 8.83 -8.93 -16.19
N GLU A 52 8.20 -9.15 -15.06
CA GLU A 52 6.74 -9.13 -14.98
C GLU A 52 6.19 -7.77 -15.41
N PHE A 53 6.82 -6.71 -14.93
CA PHE A 53 6.36 -5.35 -15.21
C PHE A 53 6.43 -5.02 -16.70
N VAL A 54 7.54 -5.38 -17.34
CA VAL A 54 7.72 -5.09 -18.77
C VAL A 54 6.72 -5.86 -19.62
N ALA A 55 6.34 -7.04 -19.21
CA ALA A 55 5.37 -7.84 -19.95
C ALA A 55 3.96 -7.24 -19.91
N GLY A 56 3.68 -6.39 -18.95
CA GLY A 56 2.40 -5.71 -18.84
C GLY A 56 2.24 -5.13 -17.44
N HIS A 57 1.69 -3.95 -17.32
CA HIS A 57 1.53 -3.28 -16.02
C HIS A 57 0.38 -2.29 -16.05
N ILE A 58 -0.04 -1.85 -14.90
CA ILE A 58 -1.08 -0.83 -14.77
C ILE A 58 -0.47 0.50 -15.19
N ASP A 59 -1.20 1.27 -15.97
CA ASP A 59 -0.74 2.53 -16.51
C ASP A 59 -0.15 3.45 -15.43
N ARG A 60 0.95 4.10 -15.73
CA ARG A 60 1.65 5.06 -14.85
C ARG A 60 2.27 4.44 -13.60
N ALA A 61 2.30 3.13 -13.48
CA ALA A 61 2.91 2.51 -12.31
C ALA A 61 4.43 2.63 -12.35
N ILE A 62 5.02 2.83 -11.19
CA ILE A 62 6.46 2.80 -10.99
C ILE A 62 6.80 1.38 -10.54
N ASN A 63 7.87 0.82 -11.04
CA ASN A 63 8.26 -0.54 -10.65
C ASN A 63 9.44 -0.54 -9.67
N ILE A 64 9.24 -1.11 -8.49
CA ILE A 64 10.31 -1.35 -7.53
C ILE A 64 10.06 -2.75 -6.97
N ASP A 65 10.94 -3.68 -7.30
CA ASP A 65 10.76 -5.09 -6.97
C ASP A 65 10.96 -5.35 -5.47
N VAL A 66 9.92 -5.81 -4.78
CA VAL A 66 9.99 -6.03 -3.34
C VAL A 66 10.88 -7.22 -2.97
N LEU A 67 11.23 -8.06 -3.94
CA LEU A 67 12.13 -9.18 -3.68
C LEU A 67 13.59 -8.76 -3.66
N ASN A 68 13.89 -7.57 -4.15
CA ASN A 68 15.25 -7.07 -4.07
C ASN A 68 15.60 -6.64 -2.66
N PRO A 69 16.81 -6.99 -2.17
CA PRO A 69 17.22 -6.60 -0.82
C PRO A 69 17.22 -5.10 -0.59
N ASP A 70 17.37 -4.31 -1.66
CA ASP A 70 17.40 -2.86 -1.54
C ASP A 70 16.02 -2.20 -1.71
N PHE A 71 14.94 -2.99 -1.70
CA PHE A 71 13.60 -2.44 -1.91
C PHE A 71 13.30 -1.29 -0.95
N GLU A 72 13.55 -1.51 0.32
CA GLU A 72 13.21 -0.52 1.34
C GLU A 72 13.92 0.81 1.10
N GLN A 73 15.20 0.75 0.80
CA GLN A 73 15.97 1.95 0.54
C GLN A 73 15.50 2.64 -0.73
N ARG A 74 15.28 1.88 -1.80
CA ARG A 74 14.85 2.47 -3.06
C ARG A 74 13.47 3.10 -2.95
N ALA A 75 12.56 2.42 -2.28
CA ALA A 75 11.19 2.93 -2.14
C ALA A 75 11.17 4.22 -1.32
N THR A 76 11.88 4.24 -0.19
CA THR A 76 11.86 5.42 0.66
C THR A 76 12.59 6.60 0.05
N THR A 77 13.52 6.35 -0.86
CA THR A 77 14.20 7.42 -1.57
C THR A 77 13.33 7.97 -2.71
N THR A 78 12.54 7.11 -3.34
CA THR A 78 11.76 7.48 -4.53
C THR A 78 10.38 8.03 -4.20
N LEU A 79 9.71 7.47 -3.19
CA LEU A 79 8.30 7.77 -2.95
C LEU A 79 8.12 8.93 -1.98
N PRO A 80 7.25 9.90 -2.32
CA PRO A 80 6.99 11.03 -1.41
C PRO A 80 6.09 10.61 -0.28
N LEU A 81 6.43 10.98 0.95
CA LEU A 81 5.62 10.68 2.11
C LEU A 81 4.28 11.40 2.11
N SER A 82 4.17 12.48 1.35
CA SER A 82 2.95 13.29 1.32
C SER A 82 1.83 12.69 0.49
N LYS A 83 2.11 11.64 -0.27
CA LYS A 83 1.12 11.09 -1.19
C LYS A 83 0.75 9.66 -0.80
N THR A 84 -0.47 9.27 -1.14
CA THR A 84 -0.91 7.90 -0.94
C THR A 84 -0.25 7.00 -1.97
N ILE A 85 0.24 5.85 -1.53
CA ILE A 85 0.88 4.87 -2.40
C ILE A 85 -0.10 3.72 -2.63
N ALA A 86 -0.42 3.46 -3.89
CA ALA A 86 -1.30 2.36 -4.28
C ALA A 86 -0.43 1.25 -4.86
N ILE A 87 -0.40 0.10 -4.19
CA ILE A 87 0.53 -0.98 -4.50
C ILE A 87 -0.16 -2.16 -5.15
N ASN A 88 0.47 -2.74 -6.16
CA ASN A 88 0.03 -4.03 -6.67
C ASN A 88 1.22 -4.97 -6.86
N CYS A 89 0.94 -6.27 -6.78
CA CYS A 89 1.86 -7.30 -7.23
C CYS A 89 1.09 -8.22 -8.17
N ARG A 90 1.50 -9.47 -8.29
CA ARG A 90 0.81 -10.39 -9.23
C ARG A 90 -0.53 -10.87 -8.65
N SER A 91 -0.55 -11.35 -7.41
CA SER A 91 -1.74 -11.97 -6.82
C SER A 91 -2.09 -11.45 -5.42
N GLY A 92 -1.40 -10.43 -4.94
CA GLY A 92 -1.71 -9.82 -3.65
C GLY A 92 -0.79 -10.18 -2.49
N LYS A 93 0.12 -11.14 -2.68
CA LYS A 93 0.98 -11.58 -1.59
C LYS A 93 2.16 -10.64 -1.36
N ARG A 94 2.92 -10.35 -2.41
CA ARG A 94 4.09 -9.46 -2.31
C ARG A 94 3.68 -8.02 -2.00
N SER A 95 2.49 -7.61 -2.49
CA SER A 95 2.02 -6.25 -2.23
C SER A 95 1.71 -6.03 -0.76
N LYS A 96 1.21 -7.03 -0.06
CA LYS A 96 0.95 -6.89 1.37
C LYS A 96 2.24 -6.77 2.17
N ARG A 97 3.28 -7.50 1.75
CA ARG A 97 4.57 -7.38 2.38
C ARG A 97 5.16 -5.99 2.16
N ALA A 98 5.08 -5.50 0.93
CA ALA A 98 5.56 -4.17 0.59
C ALA A 98 4.78 -3.11 1.38
N ALA A 99 3.47 -3.28 1.51
CA ALA A 99 2.64 -2.36 2.25
C ALA A 99 3.07 -2.27 3.72
N GLN A 100 3.36 -3.41 4.33
CA GLN A 100 3.80 -3.42 5.71
C GLN A 100 5.12 -2.67 5.90
N ILE A 101 6.03 -2.84 4.96
CA ILE A 101 7.31 -2.14 4.99
C ILE A 101 7.07 -0.62 4.90
N LEU A 102 6.27 -0.19 3.94
CA LEU A 102 6.06 1.24 3.73
C LEU A 102 5.28 1.90 4.85
N VAL A 103 4.33 1.20 5.42
CA VAL A 103 3.59 1.74 6.56
C VAL A 103 4.54 2.01 7.74
N ARG A 104 5.53 1.15 7.95
CA ARG A 104 6.49 1.38 9.02
C ARG A 104 7.32 2.65 8.80
N HIS A 105 7.41 3.09 7.55
CA HIS A 105 8.10 4.33 7.21
C HIS A 105 7.16 5.54 7.16
N GLY A 106 5.91 5.38 7.57
CA GLY A 106 4.97 6.49 7.67
C GLY A 106 4.13 6.76 6.43
N TYR A 107 4.20 5.91 5.42
CA TYR A 107 3.40 6.11 4.21
C TYR A 107 1.94 5.73 4.41
N ARG A 108 1.04 6.42 3.70
CA ARG A 108 -0.34 6.01 3.59
C ARG A 108 -0.43 5.05 2.41
N VAL A 109 -0.93 3.85 2.63
CA VAL A 109 -0.88 2.78 1.65
C VAL A 109 -2.24 2.13 1.43
N ILE A 110 -2.55 1.87 0.17
CA ILE A 110 -3.65 1.01 -0.24
C ILE A 110 -3.04 -0.04 -1.17
N GLU A 111 -3.63 -1.23 -1.24
CA GLU A 111 -3.08 -2.25 -2.11
C GLU A 111 -4.20 -3.03 -2.80
N LEU A 112 -3.90 -3.55 -3.97
CA LEU A 112 -4.85 -4.30 -4.80
C LEU A 112 -4.84 -5.75 -4.37
N ASP A 113 -5.91 -6.19 -3.70
CA ASP A 113 -5.97 -7.50 -3.08
C ASP A 113 -5.76 -8.66 -4.05
N SER A 114 -6.38 -8.59 -5.21
CA SER A 114 -6.27 -9.66 -6.21
C SER A 114 -5.10 -9.49 -7.17
N GLY A 115 -4.37 -8.39 -7.04
CA GLY A 115 -3.17 -8.14 -7.82
C GLY A 115 -3.42 -7.92 -9.30
N TYR A 116 -2.33 -7.95 -10.06
CA TYR A 116 -2.37 -7.73 -11.49
C TYR A 116 -3.25 -8.77 -12.18
N LEU A 117 -3.27 -10.01 -11.70
CA LEU A 117 -4.12 -11.05 -12.27
C LEU A 117 -5.59 -10.68 -12.18
N GLY A 118 -6.02 -10.15 -11.04
CA GLY A 118 -7.41 -9.72 -10.87
C GLY A 118 -7.72 -8.51 -11.74
N TRP A 119 -6.76 -7.60 -11.89
CA TRP A 119 -6.93 -6.42 -12.73
C TRP A 119 -7.16 -6.82 -14.18
N VAL A 120 -6.34 -7.74 -14.71
CA VAL A 120 -6.46 -8.23 -16.06
C VAL A 120 -7.76 -9.03 -16.25
N ALA A 121 -8.09 -9.87 -15.29
CA ALA A 121 -9.31 -10.68 -15.37
C ALA A 121 -10.56 -9.81 -15.40
N ALA A 122 -10.51 -8.62 -14.79
CA ALA A 122 -11.62 -7.68 -14.81
C ALA A 122 -11.66 -6.84 -16.09
N GLY A 123 -10.73 -7.08 -17.01
CA GLY A 123 -10.71 -6.37 -18.30
C GLY A 123 -10.18 -4.95 -18.20
N LYS A 124 -9.44 -4.63 -17.16
CA LYS A 124 -8.97 -3.26 -16.98
C LYS A 124 -7.74 -2.98 -17.85
N LYS A 125 -7.51 -1.70 -18.13
CA LYS A 125 -6.47 -1.27 -19.03
C LYS A 125 -5.07 -1.58 -18.51
N ILE A 126 -4.21 -2.08 -19.39
CA ILE A 126 -2.81 -2.29 -19.06
C ILE A 126 -1.94 -1.69 -20.14
N MET A 127 -0.68 -1.48 -19.79
CA MET A 127 0.35 -0.97 -20.70
C MET A 127 1.43 -2.02 -20.86
N ARG A 128 2.14 -1.98 -21.99
CA ARG A 128 3.26 -2.86 -22.25
C ARG A 128 4.49 -2.10 -22.67
#